data_2dd874d68f52786b7267654cc2ba0868
#
_entry.id   2dd874d68f52786b7267654cc2ba0868
#
_cell.length_a   1.000
_cell.length_b   1.000
_cell.length_c   1.000
_cell.angle_alpha   90.00
_cell.angle_beta   90.00
_cell.angle_gamma   90.00
#
_symmetry.space_group_name_H-M   'P 1'
#
loop_
_entity.id
_entity.type
_entity.pdbx_description
1 polymer ?
#
loop_
_entity_poly.entity_id
_entity_poly.type
_entity_poly.pdbx_seq_one_letter_code
_entity_poly.pdbx_strand_id
1 'polypeptide(L)'
;MKMKVRVEGVADIRRKLRAMGGALPREKLLPVMHEHLQPMADDMKARARRKTGRMADSVTVSDQLSPAQAATHEPIAEVETFAGPGPLPEAIQEEFGNFRQAPHPFIRPAFDGNVDTAIRRISEDGIAIILDAARKG
;
A
#
# COMPACT_ATOMS: atom_id res chain seq x y z
N MET A 1 11.57 -8.38 0.78
CA MET A 1 10.73 -8.99 -0.25
C MET A 1 10.43 -7.95 -1.32
N LYS A 2 10.95 -8.16 -2.51
CA LYS A 2 10.61 -7.30 -3.64
C LYS A 2 9.42 -7.90 -4.37
N MET A 3 8.22 -7.44 -4.07
CA MET A 3 7.07 -7.73 -4.92
C MET A 3 7.06 -6.72 -6.06
N LYS A 4 7.48 -7.14 -7.26
CA LYS A 4 7.19 -6.40 -8.48
C LYS A 4 5.79 -6.78 -8.93
N VAL A 5 4.81 -6.01 -8.55
CA VAL A 5 3.48 -6.16 -9.11
C VAL A 5 3.38 -5.23 -10.32
N ARG A 6 3.25 -5.84 -11.50
CA ARG A 6 2.86 -5.12 -12.72
C ARG A 6 1.34 -5.05 -12.74
N VAL A 7 0.80 -3.90 -12.37
CA VAL A 7 -0.59 -3.59 -12.63
C VAL A 7 -0.63 -2.83 -13.95
N GLU A 8 -1.31 -3.36 -14.95
CA GLU A 8 -1.54 -2.64 -16.21
C GLU A 8 -2.32 -1.36 -15.93
N GLY A 9 -1.91 -0.25 -16.55
CA GLY A 9 -2.51 1.07 -16.33
C GLY A 9 -1.78 1.96 -15.33
N VAL A 10 -0.96 1.39 -14.41
CA VAL A 10 -0.20 2.20 -13.44
C VAL A 10 0.84 3.08 -14.13
N ALA A 11 1.51 2.56 -15.15
CA ALA A 11 2.48 3.33 -15.92
C ALA A 11 1.82 4.51 -16.64
N ASP A 12 0.61 4.32 -17.15
CA ASP A 12 -0.15 5.38 -17.82
C ASP A 12 -0.59 6.47 -16.83
N ILE A 13 -1.11 6.07 -15.68
CA ILE A 13 -1.49 6.99 -14.59
C ILE A 13 -0.27 7.76 -14.09
N ARG A 14 0.84 7.07 -13.86
CA ARG A 14 2.09 7.69 -13.40
C ARG A 14 2.60 8.72 -14.41
N ARG A 15 2.51 8.43 -15.70
CA ARG A 15 2.88 9.33 -16.78
C ARG A 15 1.99 10.57 -16.83
N LYS A 16 0.68 10.39 -16.68
CA LYS A 16 -0.28 11.49 -16.62
C LYS A 16 -0.04 12.40 -15.40
N LEU A 17 0.24 11.83 -14.24
CA LEU A 17 0.55 12.59 -13.04
C LEU A 17 1.87 13.37 -13.20
N ARG A 18 2.89 12.80 -13.83
CA ARG A 18 4.13 13.51 -14.12
C ARG A 18 3.94 14.63 -15.13
N ALA A 19 3.15 14.41 -16.17
CA ALA A 19 2.83 15.42 -17.19
C ALA A 19 2.08 16.62 -16.62
N MET A 20 1.35 16.43 -15.53
CA MET A 20 0.66 17.50 -14.80
C MET A 20 1.61 18.32 -13.89
N GLY A 21 2.92 18.08 -13.99
CA GLY A 21 3.94 18.96 -13.43
C GLY A 21 4.06 19.01 -11.92
N GLY A 22 3.82 17.90 -11.24
CA GLY A 22 3.94 17.85 -9.78
C GLY A 22 2.92 18.74 -9.06
N ALA A 23 1.78 18.99 -9.70
CA ALA A 23 0.71 19.83 -9.16
C ALA A 23 0.03 19.24 -7.91
N LEU A 24 0.41 18.03 -7.51
CA LEU A 24 -0.18 17.35 -6.37
C LEU A 24 0.85 17.26 -5.23
N PRO A 25 0.79 18.18 -4.24
CA PRO A 25 1.74 18.17 -3.15
C PRO A 25 1.53 16.94 -2.25
N ARG A 26 2.62 16.53 -1.60
CA ARG A 26 2.65 15.38 -0.70
C ARG A 26 1.54 15.44 0.37
N GLU A 27 1.31 16.62 0.96
CA GLU A 27 0.34 16.82 2.03
C GLU A 27 -1.11 16.52 1.59
N LYS A 28 -1.39 16.65 0.29
CA LYS A 28 -2.72 16.35 -0.26
C LYS A 28 -2.83 14.91 -0.76
N LEU A 29 -1.73 14.35 -1.25
CA LEU A 29 -1.72 13.00 -1.81
C LEU A 29 -1.72 11.93 -0.72
N LEU A 30 -0.96 12.10 0.35
CA LEU A 30 -0.85 11.09 1.42
C LEU A 30 -2.20 10.71 2.05
N PRO A 31 -3.07 11.67 2.44
CA PRO A 31 -4.38 11.30 2.98
C PRO A 31 -5.23 10.48 2.01
N VAL A 32 -5.18 10.80 0.73
CA VAL A 32 -5.91 10.06 -0.33
C VAL A 32 -5.38 8.63 -0.43
N MET A 33 -4.07 8.46 -0.45
CA MET A 33 -3.45 7.14 -0.51
C MET A 33 -3.77 6.31 0.74
N HIS A 34 -3.71 6.92 1.92
CA HIS A 34 -4.05 6.24 3.18
C HIS A 34 -5.50 5.79 3.19
N GLU A 35 -6.42 6.65 2.79
CA GLU A 35 -7.86 6.31 2.75
C GLU A 35 -8.13 5.11 1.84
N HIS A 36 -7.56 5.10 0.64
CA HIS A 36 -7.86 4.06 -0.34
C HIS A 36 -7.03 2.78 -0.16
N LEU A 37 -5.97 2.80 0.65
CA LEU A 37 -5.24 1.60 1.06
C LEU A 37 -5.82 0.95 2.32
N GLN A 38 -6.64 1.66 3.09
CA GLN A 38 -7.23 1.14 4.32
C GLN A 38 -8.06 -0.14 4.09
N PRO A 39 -8.90 -0.26 3.05
CA PRO A 39 -9.61 -1.51 2.78
C PRO A 39 -8.68 -2.71 2.57
N MET A 40 -7.54 -2.51 1.95
CA MET A 40 -6.52 -3.56 1.77
C MET A 40 -5.95 -4.01 3.12
N ALA A 41 -5.60 -3.05 3.98
CA ALA A 41 -5.11 -3.35 5.33
C ALA A 41 -6.18 -4.06 6.17
N ASP A 42 -7.43 -3.64 6.09
CA ASP A 42 -8.54 -4.27 6.79
C ASP A 42 -8.75 -5.71 6.33
N ASP A 43 -8.61 -5.97 5.03
CA ASP A 43 -8.69 -7.31 4.47
C ASP A 43 -7.52 -8.19 4.93
N MET A 44 -6.30 -7.65 5.00
CA MET A 44 -5.15 -8.36 5.59
C MET A 44 -5.42 -8.76 7.04
N LYS A 45 -5.94 -7.83 7.84
CA LYS A 45 -6.30 -8.12 9.24
C LYS A 45 -7.34 -9.21 9.36
N ALA A 46 -8.36 -9.19 8.50
CA ALA A 46 -9.43 -10.19 8.51
C ALA A 46 -8.91 -11.58 8.12
N ARG A 47 -7.93 -11.66 7.26
CA ARG A 47 -7.32 -12.92 6.79
C ARG A 47 -6.23 -13.45 7.71
N ALA A 48 -5.60 -12.59 8.51
CA ALA A 48 -4.54 -12.97 9.42
C ALA A 48 -5.05 -13.89 10.51
N ARG A 49 -4.38 -15.04 10.72
CA ARG A 49 -4.74 -15.95 11.82
C ARG A 49 -4.40 -15.31 13.16
N ARG A 50 -5.32 -15.42 14.10
CA ARG A 50 -5.20 -14.81 15.42
C ARG A 50 -4.85 -15.84 16.49
N LYS A 51 -3.55 -16.03 16.78
CA LYS A 51 -3.12 -16.73 17.99
C LYS A 51 -3.14 -15.77 19.20
N THR A 52 -2.44 -14.63 19.05
CA THR A 52 -2.37 -13.58 20.09
C THR A 52 -3.02 -12.27 19.64
N GLY A 53 -3.34 -12.14 18.36
CA GLY A 53 -3.77 -10.88 17.74
C GLY A 53 -2.63 -9.94 17.38
N ARG A 54 -1.42 -10.19 17.82
CA ARG A 54 -0.26 -9.32 17.62
C ARG A 54 0.04 -9.06 16.14
N MET A 55 0.00 -10.10 15.31
CA MET A 55 0.27 -9.97 13.89
C MET A 55 -0.81 -9.16 13.18
N ALA A 56 -2.08 -9.48 13.43
CA ALA A 56 -3.20 -8.73 12.85
C ALA A 56 -3.18 -7.25 13.30
N ASP A 57 -2.91 -7.01 14.58
CA ASP A 57 -2.85 -5.66 15.14
C ASP A 57 -1.67 -4.86 14.59
N SER A 58 -0.62 -5.52 14.10
CA SER A 58 0.53 -4.85 13.48
C SER A 58 0.27 -4.35 12.07
N VAL A 59 -0.80 -4.80 11.41
CA VAL A 59 -1.14 -4.37 10.05
C VAL A 59 -1.62 -2.92 10.08
N THR A 60 -0.93 -2.06 9.34
CA THR A 60 -1.23 -0.62 9.28
C THR A 60 -1.05 -0.09 7.87
N VAL A 61 -1.62 1.09 7.63
CA VAL A 61 -1.30 1.93 6.49
C VAL A 61 -0.50 3.12 6.99
N SER A 62 0.69 3.35 6.44
CA SER A 62 1.59 4.40 6.90
C SER A 62 2.54 4.83 5.79
N ASP A 63 3.02 6.06 5.85
CA ASP A 63 4.15 6.55 5.05
C ASP A 63 5.50 6.29 5.71
N GLN A 64 5.48 5.72 6.92
CA GLN A 64 6.67 5.39 7.71
C GLN A 64 6.87 3.88 7.77
N LEU A 65 8.08 3.43 7.50
CA LEU A 65 8.51 2.05 7.75
C LEU A 65 9.17 1.95 9.13
N SER A 66 9.11 0.75 9.73
CA SER A 66 9.95 0.47 10.91
C SER A 66 11.43 0.59 10.52
N PRO A 67 12.36 0.84 11.48
CA PRO A 67 13.78 0.89 11.18
C PRO A 67 14.31 -0.34 10.45
N ALA A 68 13.83 -1.54 10.82
CA ALA A 68 14.24 -2.78 10.18
C ALA A 68 13.76 -2.86 8.71
N GLN A 69 12.54 -2.44 8.43
CA GLN A 69 11.99 -2.42 7.09
C GLN A 69 12.64 -1.32 6.24
N ALA A 70 12.86 -0.15 6.81
CA ALA A 70 13.50 0.98 6.14
C ALA A 70 14.93 0.65 5.69
N ALA A 71 15.65 -0.15 6.47
CA ALA A 71 17.03 -0.55 6.16
C ALA A 71 17.16 -1.37 4.86
N THR A 72 16.09 -2.04 4.44
CA THR A 72 16.06 -2.88 3.23
C THR A 72 15.24 -2.28 2.09
N HIS A 73 14.59 -1.14 2.32
CA HIS A 73 13.75 -0.50 1.33
C HIS A 73 14.54 0.49 0.45
N GLU A 74 14.38 0.36 -0.85
CA GLU A 74 14.87 1.34 -1.82
C GLU A 74 13.70 2.19 -2.31
N PRO A 75 13.66 3.50 -2.02
CA PRO A 75 12.59 4.37 -2.50
C PRO A 75 12.54 4.41 -4.04
N ILE A 76 11.33 4.27 -4.58
CA ILE A 76 11.10 4.32 -6.03
C ILE A 76 10.29 5.53 -6.47
N ALA A 77 9.78 6.30 -5.52
CA ALA A 77 8.98 7.50 -5.75
C ALA A 77 9.20 8.51 -4.62
N GLU A 78 8.88 9.77 -4.88
CA GLU A 78 8.96 10.82 -3.87
C GLU A 78 7.91 10.67 -2.78
N VAL A 79 6.76 10.11 -3.13
CA VAL A 79 5.67 9.84 -2.19
C VAL A 79 5.37 8.35 -2.24
N GLU A 80 5.52 7.71 -1.09
CA GLU A 80 5.26 6.29 -0.93
C GLU A 80 4.39 6.07 0.30
N THR A 81 3.49 5.10 0.20
CA THR A 81 2.65 4.65 1.30
C THR A 81 2.68 3.14 1.35
N PHE A 82 2.67 2.60 2.56
CA PHE A 82 2.84 1.18 2.80
C PHE A 82 1.63 0.63 3.54
N ALA A 83 1.14 -0.51 3.09
CA ALA A 83 0.11 -1.27 3.77
C ALA A 83 0.64 -2.67 4.07
N GLY A 84 0.63 -3.07 5.32
CA GLY A 84 1.13 -4.38 5.68
C GLY A 84 1.40 -4.55 7.16
N PRO A 85 1.85 -5.76 7.56
CA PRO A 85 2.22 -6.05 8.94
C PRO A 85 3.52 -5.36 9.34
N GLY A 86 3.73 -5.21 10.65
CA GLY A 86 5.00 -4.79 11.20
C GLY A 86 6.11 -5.82 10.98
N PRO A 87 7.33 -5.56 11.48
CA PRO A 87 8.49 -6.42 11.24
C PRO A 87 8.46 -7.66 12.14
N LEU A 88 7.42 -8.47 12.02
CA LEU A 88 7.22 -9.67 12.81
C LEU A 88 7.61 -10.91 12.01
N PRO A 89 8.51 -11.79 12.52
CA PRO A 89 8.87 -13.03 11.84
C PRO A 89 7.66 -13.93 11.56
N GLU A 90 6.68 -13.96 12.46
CA GLU A 90 5.45 -14.74 12.28
C GLU A 90 4.65 -14.33 11.05
N ALA A 91 4.73 -13.08 10.62
CA ALA A 91 4.05 -12.62 9.40
C ALA A 91 4.64 -13.27 8.15
N ILE A 92 5.96 -13.39 8.09
CA ILE A 92 6.66 -14.05 6.99
C ILE A 92 6.30 -15.54 6.96
N GLN A 93 6.28 -16.18 8.12
CA GLN A 93 5.95 -17.61 8.25
C GLN A 93 4.48 -17.89 7.86
N GLU A 94 3.57 -17.00 8.20
CA GLU A 94 2.17 -17.13 7.77
C GLU A 94 2.05 -17.02 6.26
N GLU A 95 2.67 -16.01 5.66
CA GLU A 95 2.54 -15.74 4.23
C GLU A 95 3.16 -16.84 3.36
N PHE A 96 4.35 -17.32 3.73
CA PHE A 96 5.14 -18.23 2.90
C PHE A 96 5.24 -19.64 3.45
N GLY A 97 4.82 -19.86 4.69
CA GLY A 97 5.02 -21.12 5.37
C GLY A 97 6.48 -21.37 5.79
N ASN A 98 6.72 -22.49 6.44
CA ASN A 98 8.04 -22.97 6.80
C ASN A 98 8.02 -24.51 6.85
N PHE A 99 9.11 -25.14 7.32
CA PHE A 99 9.20 -26.60 7.38
C PHE A 99 8.21 -27.25 8.38
N ARG A 100 7.59 -26.46 9.27
CA ARG A 100 6.63 -26.93 10.29
C ARG A 100 5.18 -26.62 9.95
N GLN A 101 4.93 -25.66 9.06
CA GLN A 101 3.57 -25.25 8.73
C GLN A 101 3.42 -24.89 7.25
N ALA A 102 2.27 -25.22 6.69
CA ALA A 102 1.89 -24.80 5.36
C ALA A 102 1.65 -23.28 5.33
N PRO A 103 1.82 -22.62 4.16
CA PRO A 103 1.50 -21.20 4.05
C PRO A 103 0.00 -20.93 4.26
N HIS A 104 -0.28 -19.81 4.94
CA HIS A 104 -1.61 -19.25 5.08
C HIS A 104 -1.56 -17.78 4.65
N PRO A 105 -1.53 -17.49 3.33
CA PRO A 105 -1.35 -16.14 2.83
C PRO A 105 -2.47 -15.20 3.29
N PHE A 106 -2.11 -14.02 3.75
CA PHE A 106 -3.05 -12.98 4.13
C PHE A 106 -2.72 -11.64 3.45
N ILE A 107 -1.46 -11.43 3.08
CA ILE A 107 -1.01 -10.21 2.39
C ILE A 107 -1.39 -10.28 0.91
N ARG A 108 -0.96 -11.34 0.22
CA ARG A 108 -1.15 -11.47 -1.22
C ARG A 108 -2.63 -11.52 -1.65
N PRO A 109 -3.51 -12.32 -0.99
CA PRO A 109 -4.93 -12.29 -1.35
C PRO A 109 -5.59 -10.92 -1.12
N ALA A 110 -5.23 -10.23 -0.01
CA ALA A 110 -5.74 -8.90 0.27
C ALA A 110 -5.24 -7.88 -0.75
N PHE A 111 -3.98 -7.96 -1.14
CA PHE A 111 -3.40 -7.13 -2.19
C PHE A 111 -4.12 -7.37 -3.52
N ASP A 112 -4.16 -8.61 -3.98
CA ASP A 112 -4.76 -8.97 -5.28
C ASP A 112 -6.23 -8.56 -5.37
N GLY A 113 -6.98 -8.67 -4.28
CA GLY A 113 -8.39 -8.31 -4.23
C GLY A 113 -8.69 -6.81 -4.15
N ASN A 114 -7.72 -5.99 -3.75
CA ASN A 114 -7.95 -4.57 -3.46
C ASN A 114 -7.13 -3.60 -4.31
N VAL A 115 -6.05 -4.05 -4.96
CA VAL A 115 -5.09 -3.16 -5.60
C VAL A 115 -5.71 -2.34 -6.74
N ASP A 116 -6.49 -2.95 -7.61
CA ASP A 116 -7.09 -2.27 -8.76
C ASP A 116 -8.07 -1.17 -8.32
N THR A 117 -8.89 -1.47 -7.33
CA THR A 117 -9.83 -0.50 -6.76
C THR A 117 -9.09 0.64 -6.07
N ALA A 118 -8.03 0.33 -5.30
CA ALA A 118 -7.22 1.33 -4.62
C ALA A 118 -6.57 2.29 -5.62
N ILE A 119 -5.93 1.76 -6.66
CA ILE A 119 -5.27 2.56 -7.70
C ILE A 119 -6.28 3.45 -8.42
N ARG A 120 -7.43 2.90 -8.80
CA ARG A 120 -8.46 3.65 -9.49
C ARG A 120 -8.96 4.82 -8.64
N ARG A 121 -9.27 4.58 -7.36
CA ARG A 121 -9.77 5.62 -6.45
C ARG A 121 -8.73 6.68 -6.14
N ILE A 122 -7.48 6.27 -5.91
CA ILE A 122 -6.37 7.22 -5.70
C ILE A 122 -6.23 8.12 -6.93
N SER A 123 -6.31 7.56 -8.14
CA SER A 123 -6.20 8.31 -9.38
C SER A 123 -7.34 9.29 -9.58
N GLU A 124 -8.57 8.86 -9.33
CA GLU A 124 -9.76 9.70 -9.44
C GLU A 124 -9.71 10.88 -8.48
N ASP A 125 -9.40 10.63 -7.21
CA ASP A 125 -9.31 11.66 -6.19
C ASP A 125 -8.10 12.58 -6.41
N GLY A 126 -6.97 12.04 -6.85
CA GLY A 126 -5.79 12.81 -7.20
C GLY A 126 -6.06 13.77 -8.35
N ILE A 127 -6.71 13.31 -9.41
CA ILE A 127 -7.11 14.15 -10.54
C ILE A 127 -8.10 15.24 -10.09
N ALA A 128 -9.06 14.90 -9.26
CA ALA A 128 -10.03 15.86 -8.73
C ALA A 128 -9.35 16.99 -7.95
N ILE A 129 -8.34 16.67 -7.15
CA ILE A 129 -7.55 17.67 -6.40
C ILE A 129 -6.78 18.58 -7.35
N ILE A 130 -6.16 18.02 -8.39
CA ILE A 130 -5.42 18.80 -9.39
C ILE A 130 -6.36 19.77 -10.14
N LEU A 131 -7.52 19.29 -10.56
CA LEU A 131 -8.51 20.12 -11.26
C LEU A 131 -9.05 21.23 -10.36
N ASP A 132 -9.31 20.94 -9.09
CA ASP A 132 -9.75 21.95 -8.13
C ASP A 132 -8.68 23.03 -7.91
N ALA A 133 -7.43 22.66 -7.78
CA ALA A 133 -6.31 23.58 -7.66
C ALA A 133 -6.16 24.46 -8.91
N ALA A 134 -6.34 23.90 -10.10
CA ALA A 134 -6.27 24.63 -11.36
C ALA A 134 -7.41 25.64 -11.51
N ARG A 135 -8.59 25.36 -10.96
CA ARG A 135 -9.74 26.29 -10.98
C ARG A 135 -9.57 27.47 -10.02
N LYS A 136 -8.81 27.30 -8.96
CA LYS A 136 -8.56 28.34 -7.92
C LYS A 136 -7.33 29.19 -8.22
N GLY A 137 -6.51 28.76 -9.18
CA GLY A 137 -5.29 29.45 -9.61
C GLY A 137 -5.54 30.49 -10.70
#